data_4369d542e5eaba8e64e6ae63ca37bb33
#
_entry.id   4369d542e5eaba8e64e6ae63ca37bb33
#
_cell.length_a   1.000
_cell.length_b   1.000
_cell.length_c   1.000
_cell.angle_alpha   90.00
_cell.angle_beta   90.00
_cell.angle_gamma   90.00
#
_symmetry.space_group_name_H-M   'P 1'
#
loop_
_entity.id
_entity.type
_entity.pdbx_description
1 polymer ?
#
loop_
_entity_poly.entity_id
_entity_poly.type
_entity_poly.pdbx_seq_one_letter_code
_entity_poly.pdbx_strand_id
1 'polypeptide(L)'
;MNKDVTLIILTHKSKKLVIDYLKNVYSKLKILIIDNSNDTDLEYLINKDYPLAKICLIENNGYGNAINYGSKLVDTEYFLISNPDVEGINLDSIIAFVDAAKKLENKFSVLGPRYLNANTKSLKQSLDNNSIAEMKFLSGACMFFSKKNFDFLNGFDENFFLYFEENDFCLRSHKINKNY
;
A
#
# COMPACT_ATOMS: atom_id res chain seq x y z
N MET A 1 10.53 7.04 -14.02
CA MET A 1 10.25 6.62 -12.63
C MET A 1 9.30 7.63 -12.02
N ASN A 2 8.14 7.22 -11.53
CA ASN A 2 7.22 8.13 -10.84
C ASN A 2 7.85 8.50 -9.49
N LYS A 3 8.18 9.81 -9.32
CA LYS A 3 8.87 10.32 -8.14
C LYS A 3 7.92 10.65 -6.98
N ASP A 4 6.61 10.58 -7.22
CA ASP A 4 5.59 11.01 -6.26
C ASP A 4 5.10 9.87 -5.36
N VAL A 5 5.42 8.62 -5.73
CA VAL A 5 4.93 7.41 -5.06
C VAL A 5 6.06 6.45 -4.70
N THR A 6 6.06 5.98 -3.46
CA THR A 6 6.84 4.82 -3.01
C THR A 6 5.94 3.60 -2.89
N LEU A 7 6.31 2.49 -3.53
CA LEU A 7 5.66 1.20 -3.32
C LEU A 7 6.30 0.49 -2.13
N ILE A 8 5.52 0.20 -1.10
CA ILE A 8 5.92 -0.65 0.03
C ILE A 8 5.37 -2.06 -0.20
N ILE A 9 6.25 -3.03 -0.26
CA ILE A 9 5.90 -4.46 -0.34
C ILE A 9 6.21 -5.08 1.02
N LEU A 10 5.18 -5.48 1.76
CA LEU A 10 5.37 -6.26 2.98
C LEU A 10 5.40 -7.75 2.62
N THR A 11 6.39 -8.46 3.15
CA THR A 11 6.57 -9.90 2.88
C THR A 11 6.92 -10.66 4.15
N HIS A 12 6.38 -11.88 4.25
CA HIS A 12 6.71 -12.86 5.27
C HIS A 12 6.86 -14.23 4.61
N LYS A 13 8.11 -14.74 4.54
CA LYS A 13 8.43 -16.04 3.92
C LYS A 13 7.89 -16.22 2.50
N SER A 14 7.80 -15.14 1.74
CA SER A 14 7.15 -15.11 0.41
C SER A 14 8.12 -14.71 -0.72
N LYS A 15 9.39 -15.08 -0.61
CA LYS A 15 10.48 -14.77 -1.56
C LYS A 15 10.07 -14.87 -3.02
N LYS A 16 9.49 -16.02 -3.43
CA LYS A 16 9.09 -16.23 -4.82
C LYS A 16 8.08 -15.20 -5.29
N LEU A 17 7.06 -14.91 -4.48
CA LEU A 17 6.02 -13.93 -4.82
C LEU A 17 6.62 -12.53 -4.98
N VAL A 18 7.53 -12.13 -4.09
CA VAL A 18 8.22 -10.83 -4.18
C VAL A 18 9.00 -10.71 -5.48
N ILE A 19 9.78 -11.75 -5.84
CA ILE A 19 10.58 -11.72 -7.07
C ILE A 19 9.67 -11.68 -8.31
N ASP A 20 8.58 -12.44 -8.34
CA ASP A 20 7.64 -12.42 -9.45
C ASP A 20 6.90 -11.07 -9.55
N TYR A 21 6.54 -10.47 -8.42
CA TYR A 21 5.92 -9.16 -8.36
C TYR A 21 6.84 -8.05 -8.89
N LEU A 22 8.13 -8.07 -8.52
CA LEU A 22 9.10 -7.08 -8.95
C LEU A 22 9.30 -7.03 -10.46
N LYS A 23 9.14 -8.14 -11.18
CA LYS A 23 9.22 -8.18 -12.65
C LYS A 23 8.26 -7.21 -13.33
N ASN A 24 7.13 -6.90 -12.69
CA ASN A 24 6.09 -6.01 -13.23
C ASN A 24 6.31 -4.54 -12.88
N VAL A 25 6.94 -4.25 -11.74
CA VAL A 25 7.00 -2.88 -11.17
C VAL A 25 8.41 -2.31 -11.05
N TYR A 26 9.44 -3.16 -11.10
CA TYR A 26 10.83 -2.73 -10.96
C TYR A 26 11.24 -1.72 -12.06
N SER A 27 12.13 -0.81 -11.72
CA SER A 27 12.62 0.32 -12.54
C SER A 27 11.61 1.45 -12.81
N LYS A 28 10.33 1.28 -12.48
CA LYS A 28 9.27 2.26 -12.74
C LYS A 28 8.90 3.09 -11.51
N LEU A 29 9.17 2.55 -10.32
CA LEU A 29 8.79 3.12 -9.03
C LEU A 29 9.97 3.13 -8.06
N LYS A 30 9.85 3.94 -7.01
CA LYS A 30 10.62 3.80 -5.78
C LYS A 30 10.03 2.60 -5.02
N ILE A 31 10.86 1.61 -4.70
CA ILE A 31 10.40 0.36 -4.05
C ILE A 31 11.08 0.19 -2.71
N LEU A 32 10.28 -0.07 -1.69
CA LEU A 32 10.70 -0.44 -0.35
C LEU A 32 10.10 -1.79 0.01
N ILE A 33 10.94 -2.77 0.25
CA ILE A 33 10.52 -4.11 0.69
C ILE A 33 10.74 -4.19 2.19
N ILE A 34 9.71 -4.56 2.93
CA ILE A 34 9.79 -4.82 4.36
C ILE A 34 9.61 -6.34 4.54
N ASP A 35 10.66 -7.02 4.92
CA ASP A 35 10.60 -8.44 5.25
C ASP A 35 10.60 -8.62 6.77
N ASN A 36 9.53 -9.20 7.30
CA ASN A 36 9.39 -9.50 8.72
C ASN A 36 9.59 -11.00 9.02
N SER A 37 10.30 -11.71 8.15
CA SER A 37 10.70 -13.12 8.35
C SER A 37 12.21 -13.31 8.48
N ASN A 38 12.98 -12.22 8.37
CA ASN A 38 14.43 -12.21 8.40
C ASN A 38 15.07 -13.10 7.32
N ASP A 39 14.52 -13.04 6.07
CA ASP A 39 15.00 -13.82 4.92
C ASP A 39 16.25 -13.17 4.29
N THR A 40 17.42 -13.54 4.79
CA THR A 40 18.72 -13.04 4.29
C THR A 40 19.00 -13.45 2.85
N ASP A 41 18.45 -14.56 2.36
CA ASP A 41 18.58 -14.95 0.96
C ASP A 41 17.75 -14.03 0.05
N LEU A 42 16.57 -13.62 0.49
CA LEU A 42 15.79 -12.60 -0.22
C LEU A 42 16.56 -11.28 -0.27
N GLU A 43 17.10 -10.85 0.87
CA GLU A 43 17.92 -9.63 0.94
C GLU A 43 19.10 -9.68 -0.05
N TYR A 44 19.84 -10.79 -0.08
CA TYR A 44 20.93 -10.98 -1.02
C TYR A 44 20.47 -10.87 -2.48
N LEU A 45 19.36 -11.52 -2.85
CA LEU A 45 18.82 -11.48 -4.20
C LEU A 45 18.36 -10.06 -4.59
N ILE A 46 17.68 -9.35 -3.69
CA ILE A 46 17.22 -7.99 -3.95
C ILE A 46 18.41 -7.07 -4.18
N ASN A 47 19.39 -7.09 -3.30
CA ASN A 47 20.59 -6.24 -3.43
C ASN A 47 21.39 -6.52 -4.70
N LYS A 48 21.42 -7.78 -5.14
CA LYS A 48 22.13 -8.21 -6.34
C LYS A 48 21.39 -7.88 -7.63
N ASP A 49 20.12 -8.25 -7.73
CA ASP A 49 19.37 -8.27 -8.99
C ASP A 49 18.42 -7.05 -9.13
N TYR A 50 18.11 -6.36 -8.02
CA TYR A 50 17.18 -5.22 -7.96
C TYR A 50 17.78 -4.01 -7.21
N PRO A 51 18.94 -3.48 -7.62
CA PRO A 51 19.70 -2.47 -6.85
C PRO A 51 18.97 -1.13 -6.66
N LEU A 52 17.86 -0.89 -7.38
CA LEU A 52 17.01 0.30 -7.18
C LEU A 52 15.91 0.08 -6.13
N ALA A 53 15.68 -1.15 -5.68
CA ALA A 53 14.78 -1.46 -4.59
C ALA A 53 15.56 -1.48 -3.28
N LYS A 54 14.95 -0.95 -2.22
CA LYS A 54 15.49 -1.04 -0.86
C LYS A 54 14.79 -2.17 -0.13
N ILE A 55 15.53 -3.00 0.58
CA ILE A 55 14.97 -4.01 1.48
C ILE A 55 15.38 -3.74 2.92
N CYS A 56 14.47 -3.97 3.85
CA CYS A 56 14.71 -3.90 5.29
C CYS A 56 14.20 -5.20 5.94
N LEU A 57 15.07 -5.89 6.66
CA LEU A 57 14.73 -7.03 7.49
C LEU A 57 14.33 -6.51 8.87
N ILE A 58 13.17 -6.92 9.38
CA ILE A 58 12.66 -6.50 10.69
C ILE A 58 12.09 -7.69 11.46
N GLU A 59 11.90 -7.54 12.75
CA GLU A 59 11.16 -8.50 13.56
C GLU A 59 9.66 -8.49 13.20
N ASN A 60 9.01 -9.65 13.35
CA ASN A 60 7.57 -9.77 13.10
C ASN A 60 6.76 -9.30 14.32
N ASN A 61 6.46 -8.03 14.35
CA ASN A 61 5.58 -7.41 15.34
C ASN A 61 4.18 -7.09 14.77
N GLY A 62 3.79 -7.79 13.70
CA GLY A 62 2.50 -7.64 13.03
C GLY A 62 2.53 -6.79 11.77
N TYR A 63 1.41 -6.82 11.04
CA TYR A 63 1.26 -6.14 9.74
C TYR A 63 1.35 -4.63 9.87
N GLY A 64 0.53 -4.05 10.74
CA GLY A 64 0.46 -2.60 10.93
C GLY A 64 1.79 -2.01 11.39
N ASN A 65 2.49 -2.69 12.30
CA ASN A 65 3.81 -2.28 12.78
C ASN A 65 4.84 -2.24 11.66
N ALA A 66 4.86 -3.27 10.80
CA ALA A 66 5.77 -3.34 9.65
C ALA A 66 5.51 -2.21 8.63
N ILE A 67 4.23 -1.88 8.36
CA ILE A 67 3.88 -0.77 7.49
C ILE A 67 4.23 0.58 8.12
N ASN A 68 4.00 0.76 9.42
CA ASN A 68 4.41 1.96 10.14
C ASN A 68 5.93 2.17 10.09
N TYR A 69 6.69 1.09 10.23
CA TYR A 69 8.15 1.14 10.05
C TYR A 69 8.50 1.58 8.62
N GLY A 70 7.93 0.94 7.60
CA GLY A 70 8.17 1.28 6.20
C GLY A 70 7.78 2.72 5.86
N SER A 71 6.64 3.19 6.38
CA SER A 71 6.14 4.54 6.12
C SER A 71 7.10 5.64 6.60
N LYS A 72 7.83 5.41 7.69
CA LYS A 72 8.85 6.35 8.20
C LYS A 72 10.05 6.52 7.25
N LEU A 73 10.26 5.56 6.34
CA LEU A 73 11.32 5.58 5.34
C LEU A 73 10.86 6.18 3.99
N VAL A 74 9.58 6.50 3.88
CA VAL A 74 8.98 7.13 2.69
C VAL A 74 9.25 8.63 2.69
N ASP A 75 9.79 9.13 1.57
CA ASP A 75 10.07 10.54 1.31
C ASP A 75 9.26 11.11 0.15
N THR A 76 8.27 10.36 -0.34
CA THR A 76 7.35 10.74 -1.41
C THR A 76 6.02 11.26 -0.85
N GLU A 77 5.27 12.03 -1.65
CA GLU A 77 3.96 12.59 -1.26
C GLU A 77 2.94 11.49 -0.96
N TYR A 78 3.04 10.39 -1.73
CA TYR A 78 2.16 9.22 -1.58
C TYR A 78 2.99 7.97 -1.38
N PHE A 79 2.35 6.95 -0.82
CA PHE A 79 2.85 5.59 -0.87
C PHE A 79 1.72 4.60 -1.10
N LEU A 80 2.05 3.52 -1.78
CA LEU A 80 1.17 2.37 -2.00
C LEU A 80 1.72 1.21 -1.19
N ILE A 81 0.91 0.61 -0.33
CA ILE A 81 1.21 -0.71 0.20
C ILE A 81 0.58 -1.76 -0.70
N SER A 82 1.28 -2.85 -0.95
CA SER A 82 0.74 -3.98 -1.68
C SER A 82 1.36 -5.28 -1.16
N ASN A 83 0.50 -6.26 -0.92
CA ASN A 83 0.99 -7.62 -0.72
C ASN A 83 1.57 -8.16 -2.04
N PRO A 84 2.57 -9.05 -2.00
CA PRO A 84 3.22 -9.56 -3.21
C PRO A 84 2.35 -10.53 -4.03
N ASP A 85 1.18 -10.91 -3.54
CA ASP A 85 0.18 -11.75 -4.22
C ASP A 85 -0.94 -10.93 -4.90
N VAL A 86 -0.89 -9.60 -4.82
CA VAL A 86 -1.85 -8.73 -5.51
C VAL A 86 -1.47 -8.62 -6.98
N GLU A 87 -2.39 -8.98 -7.86
CA GLU A 87 -2.24 -8.85 -9.31
C GLU A 87 -2.72 -7.48 -9.81
N GLY A 88 -2.22 -7.06 -10.98
CA GLY A 88 -2.67 -5.86 -11.68
C GLY A 88 -1.97 -4.55 -11.25
N ILE A 89 -1.04 -4.60 -10.30
CA ILE A 89 -0.23 -3.44 -9.95
C ILE A 89 0.87 -3.26 -11.00
N ASN A 90 0.81 -2.13 -11.70
CA ASN A 90 1.74 -1.72 -12.75
C ASN A 90 1.79 -0.18 -12.82
N LEU A 91 2.51 0.37 -13.77
CA LEU A 91 2.63 1.83 -13.90
C LEU A 91 1.28 2.53 -14.12
N ASP A 92 0.40 1.93 -14.92
CA ASP A 92 -0.91 2.53 -15.25
C ASP A 92 -1.81 2.59 -14.02
N SER A 93 -1.82 1.52 -13.19
CA SER A 93 -2.57 1.52 -11.93
C SER A 93 -2.04 2.56 -10.93
N ILE A 94 -0.72 2.78 -10.89
CA ILE A 94 -0.11 3.82 -10.05
C ILE A 94 -0.50 5.22 -10.55
N ILE A 95 -0.47 5.46 -11.85
CA ILE A 95 -0.91 6.73 -12.45
C ILE A 95 -2.38 6.97 -12.11
N ALA A 96 -3.23 5.94 -12.20
CA ALA A 96 -4.64 6.06 -11.85
C ALA A 96 -4.86 6.46 -10.37
N PHE A 97 -4.07 5.93 -9.44
CA PHE A 97 -4.12 6.35 -8.04
C PHE A 97 -3.71 7.82 -7.86
N VAL A 98 -2.62 8.25 -8.51
CA VAL A 98 -2.16 9.65 -8.45
C VAL A 98 -3.21 10.60 -9.05
N ASP A 99 -3.82 10.23 -10.16
CA ASP A 99 -4.88 11.05 -10.80
C ASP A 99 -6.13 11.11 -9.91
N ALA A 100 -6.49 10.01 -9.24
CA ALA A 100 -7.57 10.01 -8.26
C ALA A 100 -7.26 10.93 -7.08
N ALA A 101 -6.03 10.89 -6.56
CA ALA A 101 -5.58 11.77 -5.49
C ALA A 101 -5.70 13.25 -5.88
N LYS A 102 -5.26 13.61 -7.10
CA LYS A 102 -5.37 14.97 -7.63
C LYS A 102 -6.84 15.40 -7.80
N LYS A 103 -7.70 14.53 -8.32
CA LYS A 103 -9.15 14.80 -8.44
C LYS A 103 -9.81 15.08 -7.09
N LEU A 104 -9.33 14.44 -6.04
CA LEU A 104 -9.80 14.65 -4.67
C LEU A 104 -9.10 15.85 -3.99
N GLU A 105 -8.26 16.62 -4.71
CA GLU A 105 -7.50 17.75 -4.15
C GLU A 105 -6.71 17.35 -2.89
N ASN A 106 -6.25 16.10 -2.84
CA ASN A 106 -5.57 15.53 -1.68
C ASN A 106 -6.43 15.47 -0.38
N LYS A 107 -7.74 15.63 -0.50
CA LYS A 107 -8.69 15.53 0.63
C LYS A 107 -9.09 14.07 0.86
N PHE A 108 -8.12 13.20 1.01
CA PHE A 108 -8.30 11.79 1.33
C PHE A 108 -7.16 11.31 2.25
N SER A 109 -7.39 10.26 3.00
CA SER A 109 -6.34 9.61 3.79
C SER A 109 -5.83 8.35 3.09
N VAL A 110 -6.75 7.59 2.50
CA VAL A 110 -6.46 6.32 1.85
C VAL A 110 -7.40 6.07 0.68
N LEU A 111 -6.86 5.48 -0.40
CA LEU A 111 -7.60 4.95 -1.54
C LEU A 111 -7.31 3.45 -1.68
N GLY A 112 -8.26 2.70 -2.22
CA GLY A 112 -8.09 1.29 -2.55
C GLY A 112 -8.50 0.99 -3.99
N PRO A 113 -7.97 -0.09 -4.59
CA PRO A 113 -8.39 -0.52 -5.91
C PRO A 113 -9.78 -1.15 -5.88
N ARG A 114 -10.44 -1.18 -7.04
CA ARG A 114 -11.59 -2.04 -7.26
C ARG A 114 -11.09 -3.42 -7.66
N TYR A 115 -11.44 -4.43 -6.89
CA TYR A 115 -11.11 -5.82 -7.23
C TYR A 115 -12.09 -6.39 -8.24
N LEU A 116 -11.59 -6.90 -9.38
CA LEU A 116 -12.41 -7.39 -10.49
C LEU A 116 -13.26 -8.62 -10.11
N ASN A 117 -12.74 -9.48 -9.24
CA ASN A 117 -13.37 -10.74 -8.83
C ASN A 117 -14.08 -10.67 -7.46
N ALA A 118 -14.20 -9.48 -6.89
CA ALA A 118 -14.92 -9.32 -5.64
C ALA A 118 -16.41 -9.56 -5.86
N ASN A 119 -16.95 -10.64 -5.29
CA ASN A 119 -18.41 -10.95 -5.25
C ASN A 119 -19.14 -9.97 -4.31
N THR A 120 -18.96 -8.67 -4.51
CA THR A 120 -19.61 -7.64 -3.73
C THR A 120 -20.97 -7.30 -4.33
N LYS A 121 -22.02 -7.97 -3.82
CA LYS A 121 -23.42 -7.62 -4.15
C LYS A 121 -23.73 -6.14 -3.90
N SER A 122 -22.96 -5.46 -3.05
CA SER A 122 -23.11 -4.04 -2.70
C SER A 122 -22.49 -3.06 -3.71
N LEU A 123 -21.58 -3.50 -4.59
CA LEU A 123 -20.95 -2.67 -5.61
C LEU A 123 -21.62 -2.80 -7.00
N LYS A 124 -22.75 -3.48 -7.10
CA LYS A 124 -23.50 -3.66 -8.37
C LYS A 124 -24.22 -2.40 -8.86
N GLN A 125 -24.21 -1.31 -8.14
CA GLN A 125 -24.67 -0.03 -8.69
C GLN A 125 -23.53 0.58 -9.51
N SER A 126 -23.58 0.35 -10.82
CA SER A 126 -23.03 1.12 -11.95
C SER A 126 -22.02 2.23 -11.58
N LEU A 127 -20.90 1.88 -10.94
CA LEU A 127 -19.77 2.78 -10.95
C LEU A 127 -19.15 2.67 -12.34
N ASP A 128 -19.20 3.76 -13.10
CA ASP A 128 -18.40 3.95 -14.27
C ASP A 128 -16.93 3.61 -13.93
N ASN A 129 -16.19 2.99 -14.85
CA ASN A 129 -14.80 2.55 -14.60
C ASN A 129 -13.87 3.68 -14.14
N ASN A 130 -14.30 4.93 -14.25
CA ASN A 130 -13.58 6.15 -13.85
C ASN A 130 -14.13 6.83 -12.60
N SER A 131 -15.10 6.25 -11.90
CA SER A 131 -15.71 6.86 -10.72
C SER A 131 -14.94 6.51 -9.44
N ILE A 132 -14.84 7.47 -8.53
CA ILE A 132 -14.34 7.29 -7.17
C ILE A 132 -15.57 7.19 -6.27
N ALA A 133 -15.58 6.18 -5.38
CA ALA A 133 -16.66 6.00 -4.43
C ALA A 133 -16.11 5.99 -3.00
N GLU A 134 -16.87 6.59 -2.09
CA GLU A 134 -16.56 6.50 -0.67
C GLU A 134 -16.92 5.09 -0.15
N MET A 135 -15.95 4.48 0.55
CA MET A 135 -16.07 3.14 1.11
C MET A 135 -15.80 3.20 2.60
N LYS A 136 -16.63 2.46 3.38
CA LYS A 136 -16.44 2.41 4.84
C LYS A 136 -15.14 1.71 5.24
N PHE A 137 -14.76 0.67 4.49
CA PHE A 137 -13.56 -0.12 4.71
C PHE A 137 -12.91 -0.45 3.37
N LEU A 138 -11.60 -0.60 3.40
CA LEU A 138 -10.77 -1.05 2.29
C LEU A 138 -10.03 -2.33 2.68
N SER A 139 -9.60 -3.10 1.69
CA SER A 139 -8.75 -4.27 1.95
C SER A 139 -7.32 -3.84 2.21
N GLY A 140 -6.72 -4.36 3.28
CA GLY A 140 -5.31 -4.15 3.62
C GLY A 140 -4.32 -4.68 2.58
N ALA A 141 -4.77 -5.56 1.65
CA ALA A 141 -3.89 -6.13 0.63
C ALA A 141 -3.31 -5.11 -0.35
N CYS A 142 -4.05 -4.00 -0.61
CA CYS A 142 -3.58 -2.93 -1.47
C CYS A 142 -4.24 -1.60 -1.06
N MET A 143 -3.44 -0.66 -0.56
CA MET A 143 -3.91 0.63 -0.08
C MET A 143 -2.94 1.75 -0.48
N PHE A 144 -3.47 2.82 -1.07
CA PHE A 144 -2.72 4.01 -1.48
C PHE A 144 -2.99 5.16 -0.51
N PHE A 145 -1.94 5.70 0.08
CA PHE A 145 -2.03 6.69 1.14
C PHE A 145 -1.48 8.06 0.75
N SER A 146 -2.13 9.11 1.23
CA SER A 146 -1.48 10.39 1.44
C SER A 146 -0.53 10.26 2.64
N LYS A 147 0.78 10.44 2.40
CA LYS A 147 1.80 10.34 3.47
C LYS A 147 1.49 11.30 4.61
N LYS A 148 1.15 12.55 4.27
CA LYS A 148 0.77 13.58 5.24
C LYS A 148 -0.40 13.13 6.13
N ASN A 149 -1.45 12.57 5.53
CA ASN A 149 -2.64 12.20 6.28
C ASN A 149 -2.45 10.89 7.04
N PHE A 150 -1.61 9.98 6.54
CA PHE A 150 -1.20 8.78 7.27
C PHE A 150 -0.46 9.15 8.55
N ASP A 151 0.52 10.07 8.46
CA ASP A 151 1.27 10.55 9.61
C ASP A 151 0.39 11.31 10.60
N PHE A 152 -0.51 12.16 10.12
CA PHE A 152 -1.47 12.89 10.95
C PHE A 152 -2.37 11.97 11.77
N LEU A 153 -2.73 10.80 11.18
CA LEU A 153 -3.51 9.74 11.84
C LEU A 153 -2.65 8.83 12.72
N ASN A 154 -1.34 9.07 12.84
CA ASN A 154 -0.38 8.23 13.55
C ASN A 154 -0.29 6.79 13.01
N GLY A 155 -0.52 6.60 11.71
CA GLY A 155 -0.42 5.30 11.06
C GLY A 155 -1.45 4.28 11.52
N PHE A 156 -1.10 3.00 11.40
CA PHE A 156 -1.89 1.89 11.95
C PHE A 156 -1.71 1.76 13.47
N ASP A 157 -2.74 1.32 14.16
CA ASP A 157 -2.65 0.98 15.58
C ASP A 157 -1.85 -0.32 15.77
N GLU A 158 -0.70 -0.21 16.44
CA GLU A 158 0.25 -1.30 16.64
C GLU A 158 -0.23 -2.37 17.64
N ASN A 159 -1.37 -2.16 18.31
CA ASN A 159 -2.01 -3.19 19.13
C ASN A 159 -2.65 -4.32 18.30
N PHE A 160 -2.94 -4.08 17.01
CA PHE A 160 -3.35 -5.11 16.07
C PHE A 160 -2.12 -5.83 15.53
N PHE A 161 -2.00 -7.14 15.81
CA PHE A 161 -0.92 -7.94 15.24
C PHE A 161 -1.19 -8.26 13.76
N LEU A 162 -2.42 -8.69 13.45
CA LEU A 162 -2.86 -9.04 12.10
C LEU A 162 -4.37 -8.94 12.01
N TYR A 163 -4.87 -8.33 10.92
CA TYR A 163 -6.28 -8.01 10.65
C TYR A 163 -6.86 -6.91 11.54
N PHE A 164 -7.78 -6.15 10.97
CA PHE A 164 -8.52 -5.02 11.54
C PHE A 164 -7.72 -3.72 11.71
N GLU A 165 -6.39 -3.69 11.55
CA GLU A 165 -5.60 -2.46 11.55
C GLU A 165 -6.04 -1.51 10.44
N GLU A 166 -6.36 -2.04 9.23
CA GLU A 166 -6.88 -1.29 8.10
C GLU A 166 -8.31 -0.77 8.38
N ASN A 167 -9.11 -1.54 9.08
CA ASN A 167 -10.47 -1.15 9.45
C ASN A 167 -10.47 -0.02 10.48
N ASP A 168 -9.61 -0.11 11.49
CA ASP A 168 -9.40 0.95 12.47
C ASP A 168 -8.92 2.24 11.79
N PHE A 169 -7.92 2.14 10.90
CA PHE A 169 -7.42 3.29 10.15
C PHE A 169 -8.53 3.94 9.33
N CYS A 170 -9.33 3.16 8.60
CA CYS A 170 -10.46 3.67 7.85
C CYS A 170 -11.47 4.40 8.76
N LEU A 171 -11.80 3.85 9.92
CA LEU A 171 -12.72 4.49 10.87
C LEU A 171 -12.17 5.82 11.41
N ARG A 172 -10.87 5.89 11.73
CA ARG A 172 -10.22 7.15 12.17
C ARG A 172 -10.21 8.18 11.05
N SER A 173 -9.91 7.76 9.82
CA SER A 173 -9.96 8.60 8.63
C SER A 173 -11.35 9.21 8.39
N HIS A 174 -12.42 8.41 8.48
CA HIS A 174 -13.79 8.90 8.33
C HIS A 174 -14.19 9.92 9.39
N LYS A 175 -13.73 9.78 10.62
CA LYS A 175 -14.04 10.75 11.71
C LYS A 175 -13.46 12.12 11.41
N ILE A 176 -12.27 12.19 10.81
CA ILE A 176 -11.61 13.45 10.46
C ILE A 176 -12.29 14.12 9.27
N ASN A 177 -12.59 13.35 8.22
CA ASN A 177 -13.22 13.89 7.00
C ASN A 177 -14.65 14.41 7.21
N LYS A 178 -15.31 14.03 8.32
CA LYS A 178 -16.65 14.59 8.69
C LYS A 178 -16.57 15.95 9.40
N ASN A 179 -15.38 16.39 9.78
CA ASN A 179 -15.15 17.67 10.46
C ASN A 179 -14.62 18.76 9.53
N TYR A 180 -14.61 18.50 8.22
CA TYR A 180 -14.33 19.44 7.14
C TYR A 180 -15.54 19.43 6.16
#